data_5a34dbf4e983bbfb973458da7d6b7a06
#
_entry.id   5a34dbf4e983bbfb973458da7d6b7a06
#
_cell.length_a   1.000
_cell.length_b   1.000
_cell.length_c   1.000
_cell.angle_alpha   90.00
_cell.angle_beta   90.00
_cell.angle_gamma   90.00
#
_symmetry.space_group_name_H-M   'P 1'
#
loop_
_entity.id
_entity.type
_entity.pdbx_description
1 polymer ?
#
loop_
_entity_poly.entity_id
_entity_poly.type
_entity_poly.pdbx_seq_one_letter_code
_entity_poly.pdbx_strand_id
1 'polypeptide(L)'
;AWQLRPLFRWGWSKLDGPSRMVLILVAGCFVIKLLLQVLACLPVLAPLADHRFIAVAFLHLVFLGVVTPAIACWAWNAGWIRRGWLTRMGGLLFLAGSLFTELVLVASALAGQAGQPLPFVPELLVGAAGLILAGLLLVHPTVK
;
A
#
# COMPACT_ATOMS: atom_id res chain seq x y z
N ALA A 1 -8.24 -6.04 27.73
CA ALA A 1 -8.23 -4.92 26.77
C ALA A 1 -7.69 -3.60 27.37
N TRP A 2 -7.89 -3.33 28.67
CA TRP A 2 -7.47 -2.07 29.32
C TRP A 2 -5.96 -1.94 29.55
N GLN A 3 -5.22 -3.04 29.67
CA GLN A 3 -3.77 -3.03 29.92
C GLN A 3 -2.92 -2.67 28.68
N LEU A 4 -3.47 -2.76 27.47
CA LEU A 4 -2.75 -2.42 26.25
C LEU A 4 -2.71 -0.91 25.95
N ARG A 5 -3.61 -0.12 26.53
CA ARG A 5 -3.65 1.34 26.32
C ARG A 5 -2.36 2.08 26.69
N PRO A 6 -1.73 1.84 27.86
CA PRO A 6 -0.50 2.54 28.21
C PRO A 6 0.69 2.14 27.31
N LEU A 7 0.78 0.87 26.91
CA LEU A 7 1.83 0.39 26.00
C LEU A 7 1.69 1.01 24.62
N PHE A 8 0.47 1.11 24.09
CA PHE A 8 0.20 1.74 22.81
C PHE A 8 0.53 3.24 22.84
N ARG A 9 0.11 3.96 23.87
CA ARG A 9 0.43 5.39 24.06
C ARG A 9 1.92 5.64 24.17
N TRP A 10 2.64 4.80 24.92
CA TRP A 10 4.08 4.90 25.09
C TRP A 10 4.84 4.61 23.79
N GLY A 11 4.46 3.57 23.03
CA GLY A 11 5.02 3.27 21.72
C GLY A 11 4.73 4.39 20.71
N TRP A 12 3.48 4.88 20.69
CA TRP A 12 3.05 5.95 19.79
C TRP A 12 3.80 7.27 20.03
N SER A 13 4.08 7.63 21.28
CA SER A 13 4.79 8.87 21.63
C SER A 13 6.26 8.86 21.19
N LYS A 14 6.87 7.70 21.04
CA LYS A 14 8.27 7.53 20.59
C LYS A 14 8.45 7.56 19.07
N LEU A 15 7.39 7.42 18.30
CA LEU A 15 7.45 7.47 16.85
C LEU A 15 7.60 8.91 16.36
N ASP A 16 8.47 9.11 15.38
CA ASP A 16 8.58 10.38 14.67
C ASP A 16 7.35 10.64 13.78
N GLY A 17 7.14 11.90 13.37
CA GLY A 17 5.98 12.31 12.58
C GLY A 17 5.78 11.47 11.31
N PRO A 18 6.81 11.24 10.48
CA PRO A 18 6.71 10.40 9.29
C PRO A 18 6.27 8.96 9.60
N SER A 19 6.83 8.34 10.64
CA SER A 19 6.44 6.97 11.03
C SER A 19 4.98 6.87 11.47
N ARG A 20 4.46 7.90 12.15
CA ARG A 20 3.03 7.95 12.53
C ARG A 20 2.13 8.02 11.29
N MET A 21 2.50 8.85 10.30
CA MET A 21 1.74 8.95 9.04
C MET A 21 1.71 7.63 8.28
N VAL A 22 2.85 6.95 8.18
CA VAL A 22 2.93 5.62 7.55
C VAL A 22 2.06 4.60 8.29
N LEU A 23 2.08 4.57 9.63
CA LEU A 23 1.25 3.65 10.41
C LEU A 23 -0.25 3.95 10.29
N ILE A 24 -0.66 5.22 10.20
CA ILE A 24 -2.05 5.60 9.94
C ILE A 24 -2.47 5.10 8.55
N LEU A 25 -1.61 5.28 7.53
CA LEU A 25 -1.86 4.78 6.18
C LEU A 25 -2.01 3.25 6.18
N VAL A 26 -1.09 2.53 6.83
CA VAL A 26 -1.14 1.06 6.97
C VAL A 26 -2.44 0.62 7.65
N ALA A 27 -2.83 1.28 8.73
CA ALA A 27 -4.09 0.99 9.43
C ALA A 27 -5.30 1.26 8.53
N GLY A 28 -5.29 2.37 7.77
CA GLY A 28 -6.33 2.70 6.80
C GLY A 28 -6.46 1.63 5.70
N CYS A 29 -5.35 1.25 5.08
CA CYS A 29 -5.32 0.18 4.08
C CYS A 29 -5.82 -1.16 4.66
N PHE A 30 -5.44 -1.47 5.91
CA PHE A 30 -5.91 -2.68 6.58
C PHE A 30 -7.42 -2.66 6.82
N VAL A 31 -7.99 -1.53 7.25
CA VAL A 31 -9.44 -1.37 7.41
C VAL A 31 -10.16 -1.50 6.06
N ILE A 32 -9.65 -0.86 5.00
CA ILE A 32 -10.20 -0.99 3.64
C ILE A 32 -10.18 -2.47 3.21
N LYS A 33 -9.06 -3.17 3.43
CA LYS A 33 -8.95 -4.60 3.15
C LYS A 33 -10.05 -5.41 3.87
N LEU A 34 -10.28 -5.16 5.15
CA LEU A 34 -11.32 -5.87 5.91
C LEU A 34 -12.73 -5.56 5.37
N LEU A 35 -13.00 -4.29 5.03
CA LEU A 35 -14.27 -3.90 4.42
C LEU A 35 -14.49 -4.59 3.08
N LEU A 36 -13.47 -4.64 2.22
CA LEU A 36 -13.55 -5.35 0.94
C LEU A 36 -13.82 -6.84 1.12
N GLN A 37 -13.24 -7.49 2.15
CA GLN A 37 -13.51 -8.89 2.46
C GLN A 37 -14.97 -9.11 2.87
N VAL A 38 -15.52 -8.22 3.71
CA VAL A 38 -16.94 -8.30 4.11
C VAL A 38 -17.84 -8.07 2.90
N LEU A 39 -17.54 -7.08 2.07
CA LEU A 39 -18.30 -6.78 0.84
C LEU A 39 -18.28 -7.96 -0.15
N ALA A 40 -17.14 -8.64 -0.29
CA ALA A 40 -17.02 -9.82 -1.17
C ALA A 40 -17.90 -11.00 -0.73
N CYS A 41 -18.33 -11.05 0.53
CA CYS A 41 -19.27 -12.05 1.02
C CYS A 41 -20.72 -11.76 0.59
N LEU A 42 -21.03 -10.59 0.07
CA LEU A 42 -22.37 -10.25 -0.40
C LEU A 42 -22.63 -10.89 -1.77
N PRO A 43 -23.73 -11.66 -1.96
CA PRO A 43 -24.01 -12.35 -3.22
C PRO A 43 -24.07 -11.43 -4.45
N VAL A 44 -24.48 -10.17 -4.25
CA VAL A 44 -24.55 -9.16 -5.33
C VAL A 44 -23.15 -8.74 -5.82
N LEU A 45 -22.14 -8.79 -4.95
CA LEU A 45 -20.77 -8.37 -5.24
C LEU A 45 -19.83 -9.54 -5.51
N ALA A 46 -20.26 -10.77 -5.29
CA ALA A 46 -19.44 -11.96 -5.53
C ALA A 46 -18.90 -12.02 -6.98
N PRO A 47 -19.68 -11.76 -8.05
CA PRO A 47 -19.16 -11.78 -9.41
C PRO A 47 -18.06 -10.72 -9.66
N LEU A 48 -18.10 -9.62 -8.93
CA LEU A 48 -17.05 -8.60 -8.97
C LEU A 48 -15.77 -9.08 -8.29
N ALA A 49 -15.91 -9.77 -7.15
CA ALA A 49 -14.78 -10.30 -6.40
C ALA A 49 -14.03 -11.41 -7.17
N ASP A 50 -14.73 -12.19 -8.00
CA ASP A 50 -14.15 -13.23 -8.85
C ASP A 50 -13.36 -12.66 -10.06
N HIS A 51 -13.48 -11.37 -10.32
CA HIS A 51 -12.75 -10.75 -11.42
C HIS A 51 -11.26 -10.68 -11.11
N ARG A 52 -10.42 -11.25 -12.01
CA ARG A 52 -8.97 -11.39 -11.77
C ARG A 52 -8.26 -10.09 -11.38
N PHE A 53 -8.65 -8.94 -11.96
CA PHE A 53 -8.05 -7.64 -11.63
C PHE A 53 -8.39 -7.18 -10.22
N ILE A 54 -9.58 -7.49 -9.71
CA ILE A 54 -9.97 -7.22 -8.32
C ILE A 54 -9.16 -8.09 -7.36
N ALA A 55 -8.99 -9.37 -7.67
CA ALA A 55 -8.15 -10.26 -6.86
C ALA A 55 -6.70 -9.78 -6.81
N VAL A 56 -6.15 -9.34 -7.95
CA VAL A 56 -4.79 -8.78 -8.02
C VAL A 56 -4.71 -7.47 -7.24
N ALA A 57 -5.66 -6.55 -7.39
CA ALA A 57 -5.71 -5.30 -6.63
C ALA A 57 -5.77 -5.57 -5.12
N PHE A 58 -6.60 -6.52 -4.68
CA PHE A 58 -6.67 -6.91 -3.27
C PHE A 58 -5.31 -7.41 -2.73
N LEU A 59 -4.59 -8.24 -3.49
CA LEU A 59 -3.26 -8.71 -3.11
C LEU A 59 -2.25 -7.56 -3.05
N HIS A 60 -2.29 -6.64 -4.02
CA HIS A 60 -1.43 -5.45 -4.02
C HIS A 60 -1.72 -4.55 -2.82
N LEU A 61 -3.00 -4.30 -2.51
CA LEU A 61 -3.38 -3.53 -1.33
C LEU A 61 -2.79 -4.14 -0.04
N VAL A 62 -2.79 -5.47 0.09
CA VAL A 62 -2.20 -6.15 1.25
C VAL A 62 -0.68 -6.00 1.26
N PHE A 63 0.00 -6.32 0.15
CA PHE A 63 1.45 -6.33 0.12
C PHE A 63 2.05 -4.93 0.04
N LEU A 64 1.56 -4.07 -0.85
CA LEU A 64 2.09 -2.73 -1.07
C LEU A 64 1.49 -1.69 -0.11
N GLY A 65 0.23 -1.85 0.30
CA GLY A 65 -0.45 -0.92 1.20
C GLY A 65 -0.27 -1.22 2.68
N VAL A 66 -0.04 -2.49 3.07
CA VAL A 66 0.07 -2.89 4.48
C VAL A 66 1.45 -3.43 4.81
N VAL A 67 1.87 -4.53 4.17
CA VAL A 67 3.08 -5.28 4.58
C VAL A 67 4.36 -4.46 4.32
N THR A 68 4.54 -3.97 3.11
CA THR A 68 5.76 -3.24 2.73
C THR A 68 5.95 -1.94 3.51
N PRO A 69 4.94 -1.06 3.65
CA PRO A 69 5.09 0.15 4.46
C PRO A 69 5.29 -0.13 5.95
N ALA A 70 4.67 -1.20 6.49
CA ALA A 70 4.89 -1.59 7.88
C ALA A 70 6.33 -2.03 8.12
N ILE A 71 6.91 -2.87 7.25
CA ILE A 71 8.30 -3.30 7.31
C ILE A 71 9.24 -2.10 7.13
N ALA A 72 8.97 -1.22 6.16
CA ALA A 72 9.75 -0.01 5.93
C ALA A 72 9.75 0.92 7.16
N CYS A 73 8.58 1.11 7.78
CA CYS A 73 8.44 1.89 9.01
C CYS A 73 9.25 1.26 10.16
N TRP A 74 9.19 -0.06 10.31
CA TRP A 74 9.99 -0.76 11.31
C TRP A 74 11.50 -0.61 11.04
N ALA A 75 11.97 -0.84 9.81
CA ALA A 75 13.37 -0.69 9.41
C ALA A 75 13.88 0.75 9.61
N TRP A 76 13.02 1.75 9.34
CA TRP A 76 13.31 3.16 9.59
C TRP A 76 13.52 3.44 11.09
N ASN A 77 12.63 2.94 11.96
CA ASN A 77 12.74 3.14 13.40
C ASN A 77 13.91 2.32 14.01
N ALA A 78 14.23 1.15 13.44
CA ALA A 78 15.40 0.36 13.82
C ALA A 78 16.74 0.98 13.38
N GLY A 79 16.69 2.07 12.59
CA GLY A 79 17.89 2.75 12.10
C GLY A 79 18.60 2.04 10.94
N TRP A 80 17.92 1.09 10.27
CA TRP A 80 18.45 0.37 9.12
C TRP A 80 18.34 1.17 7.82
N ILE A 81 17.47 2.16 7.78
CA ILE A 81 17.28 3.06 6.64
C ILE A 81 17.82 4.43 7.00
N ARG A 82 18.66 4.99 6.12
CA ARG A 82 19.25 6.31 6.30
C ARG A 82 18.16 7.39 6.25
N ARG A 83 18.12 8.25 7.29
CA ARG A 83 17.20 9.37 7.36
C ARG A 83 17.70 10.51 6.46
N GLY A 84 17.18 10.60 5.24
CA GLY A 84 17.57 11.61 4.27
C GLY A 84 16.42 12.05 3.38
N TRP A 85 16.63 13.13 2.63
CA TRP A 85 15.66 13.64 1.67
C TRP A 85 15.39 12.61 0.56
N LEU A 86 16.43 11.96 0.04
CA LEU A 86 16.32 10.92 -0.99
C LEU A 86 15.42 9.76 -0.54
N THR A 87 15.57 9.29 0.69
CA THR A 87 14.73 8.22 1.25
C THR A 87 13.26 8.65 1.36
N ARG A 88 13.01 9.92 1.72
CA ARG A 88 11.63 10.46 1.75
C ARG A 88 11.03 10.51 0.35
N MET A 89 11.79 11.00 -0.63
CA MET A 89 11.36 11.01 -2.04
C MET A 89 11.12 9.59 -2.56
N GLY A 90 12.01 8.65 -2.22
CA GLY A 90 11.85 7.23 -2.55
C GLY A 90 10.55 6.66 -1.99
N GLY A 91 10.23 6.94 -0.73
CA GLY A 91 8.97 6.55 -0.09
C GLY A 91 7.74 7.16 -0.79
N LEU A 92 7.80 8.42 -1.18
CA LEU A 92 6.71 9.08 -1.90
C LEU A 92 6.50 8.48 -3.29
N LEU A 93 7.58 8.21 -4.05
CA LEU A 93 7.50 7.55 -5.35
C LEU A 93 6.94 6.14 -5.24
N PHE A 94 7.37 5.38 -4.23
CA PHE A 94 6.82 4.05 -3.94
C PHE A 94 5.32 4.12 -3.68
N LEU A 95 4.86 5.03 -2.82
CA LEU A 95 3.44 5.17 -2.49
C LEU A 95 2.63 5.65 -3.72
N ALA A 96 3.15 6.60 -4.48
CA ALA A 96 2.50 7.08 -5.70
C ALA A 96 2.36 5.96 -6.75
N GLY A 97 3.42 5.19 -6.98
CA GLY A 97 3.39 4.04 -7.89
C GLY A 97 2.42 2.96 -7.43
N SER A 98 2.41 2.64 -6.13
CA SER A 98 1.47 1.67 -5.54
C SER A 98 0.02 2.13 -5.70
N LEU A 99 -0.29 3.38 -5.37
CA LEU A 99 -1.64 3.93 -5.53
C LEU A 99 -2.08 3.96 -6.98
N PHE A 100 -1.17 4.34 -7.90
CA PHE A 100 -1.45 4.33 -9.33
C PHE A 100 -1.75 2.92 -9.85
N THR A 101 -0.99 1.90 -9.41
CA THR A 101 -1.27 0.48 -9.73
C THR A 101 -2.69 0.09 -9.31
N GLU A 102 -3.08 0.40 -8.07
CA GLU A 102 -4.43 0.09 -7.56
C GLU A 102 -5.52 0.76 -8.38
N LEU A 103 -5.35 2.04 -8.71
CA LEU A 103 -6.32 2.78 -9.53
C LEU A 103 -6.48 2.16 -10.92
N VAL A 104 -5.38 1.79 -11.57
CA VAL A 104 -5.42 1.15 -12.89
C VAL A 104 -6.11 -0.21 -12.82
N LEU A 105 -5.82 -1.04 -11.82
CA LEU A 105 -6.43 -2.36 -11.66
C LEU A 105 -7.93 -2.27 -11.41
N VAL A 106 -8.36 -1.39 -10.49
CA VAL A 106 -9.78 -1.18 -10.19
C VAL A 106 -10.52 -0.62 -11.40
N ALA A 107 -9.96 0.40 -12.06
CA ALA A 107 -10.55 0.98 -13.27
C ALA A 107 -10.68 -0.06 -14.38
N SER A 108 -9.68 -0.93 -14.56
CA SER A 108 -9.70 -2.01 -15.55
C SER A 108 -10.78 -3.05 -15.25
N ALA A 109 -10.99 -3.38 -13.97
CA ALA A 109 -12.04 -4.30 -13.56
C ALA A 109 -13.43 -3.73 -13.86
N LEU A 110 -13.68 -2.47 -13.49
CA LEU A 110 -14.96 -1.80 -13.70
C LEU A 110 -15.26 -1.62 -15.20
N ALA A 111 -14.25 -1.21 -15.99
CA ALA A 111 -14.40 -1.05 -17.44
C ALA A 111 -14.65 -2.40 -18.13
N GLY A 112 -13.99 -3.47 -17.69
CA GLY A 112 -14.21 -4.82 -18.19
C GLY A 112 -15.63 -5.31 -17.93
N GLN A 113 -16.22 -5.01 -16.77
CA GLN A 113 -17.61 -5.33 -16.47
C GLN A 113 -18.61 -4.53 -17.32
N ALA A 114 -18.27 -3.28 -17.65
CA ALA A 114 -19.07 -2.46 -18.55
C ALA A 114 -18.93 -2.85 -20.03
N GLY A 115 -18.16 -3.89 -20.35
CA GLY A 115 -17.89 -4.32 -21.72
C GLY A 115 -16.97 -3.39 -22.51
N GLN A 116 -16.32 -2.46 -21.85
CA GLN A 116 -15.42 -1.46 -22.45
C GLN A 116 -14.01 -1.60 -21.86
N PRO A 117 -13.19 -2.58 -22.31
CA PRO A 117 -11.85 -2.77 -21.78
C PRO A 117 -11.00 -1.52 -22.00
N LEU A 118 -10.27 -1.11 -20.95
CA LEU A 118 -9.37 0.03 -21.03
C LEU A 118 -8.19 -0.30 -21.97
N PRO A 119 -7.84 0.59 -22.92
CA PRO A 119 -6.63 0.45 -23.71
C PRO A 119 -5.39 0.73 -22.83
N PHE A 120 -4.24 0.21 -23.23
CA PHE A 120 -2.93 0.52 -22.63
C PHE A 120 -2.77 0.16 -21.15
N VAL A 121 -3.57 -0.78 -20.60
CA VAL A 121 -3.44 -1.24 -19.21
C VAL A 121 -2.04 -1.80 -18.91
N PRO A 122 -1.42 -2.65 -19.76
CA PRO A 122 -0.08 -3.15 -19.52
C PRO A 122 0.97 -2.03 -19.42
N GLU A 123 0.89 -1.03 -20.30
CA GLU A 123 1.82 0.10 -20.33
C GLU A 123 1.70 0.97 -19.07
N LEU A 124 0.49 1.21 -18.61
CA LEU A 124 0.20 1.94 -17.37
C LEU A 124 0.75 1.18 -16.16
N LEU A 125 0.60 -0.15 -16.12
CA LEU A 125 1.14 -0.99 -15.04
C LEU A 125 2.67 -1.03 -15.06
N VAL A 126 3.29 -1.07 -16.25
CA VAL A 126 4.76 -0.97 -16.39
C VAL A 126 5.24 0.38 -15.87
N GLY A 127 4.57 1.48 -16.22
CA GLY A 127 4.89 2.81 -15.69
C GLY A 127 4.79 2.89 -14.17
N ALA A 128 3.73 2.33 -13.60
CA ALA A 128 3.54 2.24 -12.15
C ALA A 128 4.65 1.41 -11.47
N ALA A 129 5.00 0.25 -12.04
CA ALA A 129 6.09 -0.59 -11.55
C ALA A 129 7.45 0.13 -11.62
N GLY A 130 7.68 0.93 -12.67
CA GLY A 130 8.85 1.79 -12.80
C GLY A 130 8.96 2.83 -11.67
N LEU A 131 7.84 3.46 -11.29
CA LEU A 131 7.80 4.38 -10.14
C LEU A 131 8.11 3.67 -8.82
N ILE A 132 7.56 2.49 -8.60
CA ILE A 132 7.82 1.67 -7.41
C ILE A 132 9.31 1.32 -7.35
N LEU A 133 9.89 0.84 -8.46
CA LEU A 133 11.30 0.48 -8.53
C LEU A 133 12.20 1.69 -8.30
N ALA A 134 11.92 2.82 -8.93
CA ALA A 134 12.67 4.06 -8.72
C ALA A 134 12.60 4.50 -7.25
N GLY A 135 11.41 4.37 -6.63
CA GLY A 135 11.21 4.63 -5.21
C GLY A 135 12.10 3.76 -4.33
N LEU A 136 12.15 2.46 -4.58
CA LEU A 136 12.97 1.51 -3.84
C LEU A 136 14.48 1.77 -4.00
N LEU A 137 14.93 2.12 -5.21
CA LEU A 137 16.34 2.43 -5.49
C LEU A 137 16.83 3.70 -4.78
N LEU A 138 15.93 4.63 -4.44
CA LEU A 138 16.27 5.83 -3.67
C LEU A 138 16.34 5.59 -2.16
N VAL A 139 15.86 4.44 -1.68
CA VAL A 139 15.97 4.06 -0.26
C VAL A 139 17.34 3.46 -0.01
N HIS A 140 18.19 4.21 0.69
CA HIS A 140 19.55 3.76 1.01
C HIS A 140 19.60 3.08 2.39
N PRO A 141 20.12 1.82 2.46
CA PRO A 141 20.42 1.18 3.74
C PRO A 141 21.57 1.91 4.44
N THR A 142 21.53 1.96 5.78
CA THR A 142 22.70 2.32 6.58
C THR A 142 23.65 1.16 6.58
N VAL A 143 24.78 1.28 5.89
CA VAL A 143 25.89 0.33 6.04
C VAL A 143 26.50 0.60 7.42
N LYS A 144 26.37 -0.35 8.35
CA LYS A 144 27.08 -0.38 9.62
C LYS A 144 28.29 -1.27 9.49
#